data_303a1b968af6ade8614d799128539740
#
_entry.id   303a1b968af6ade8614d799128539740
#
_cell.length_a   1.000
_cell.length_b   1.000
_cell.length_c   1.000
_cell.angle_alpha   90.00
_cell.angle_beta   90.00
_cell.angle_gamma   90.00
#
_symmetry.space_group_name_H-M   'P 1'
#
loop_
_entity.id
_entity.type
_entity.pdbx_description
1 polymer ?
#
loop_
_entity_poly.entity_id
_entity_poly.type
_entity_poly.pdbx_seq_one_letter_code
_entity_poly.pdbx_strand_id
1 'polypeptide(L)'
;MNADIPQEVHKDSWAKDFTPTIATRRTLLYLQCGGSFSASASYKTRRTVPLASFLCLQTTDGAGVVHYQGNEYTLTAHTLMVIDCRFPHTYQTAPCGFWKFNWIHFGGNACEGYTER
;
A
#
# COMPACT_ATOMS: atom_id res chain seq x y z
N MET A 1 -17.47 5.41 -0.29
CA MET A 1 -17.52 3.93 -0.22
C MET A 1 -16.30 3.43 0.52
N ASN A 2 -16.49 2.54 1.47
CA ASN A 2 -15.38 1.94 2.21
C ASN A 2 -14.86 0.72 1.46
N ALA A 3 -13.55 0.56 1.42
CA ALA A 3 -12.93 -0.64 0.90
C ALA A 3 -13.11 -1.80 1.90
N ASP A 4 -13.11 -3.03 1.40
CA ASP A 4 -13.20 -4.20 2.26
C ASP A 4 -11.94 -4.34 3.11
N ILE A 5 -12.12 -4.73 4.37
CA ILE A 5 -11.03 -4.92 5.32
C ILE A 5 -10.81 -6.42 5.49
N PRO A 6 -9.57 -6.93 5.26
CA PRO A 6 -9.25 -8.34 5.47
C PRO A 6 -9.48 -8.78 6.92
N GLN A 7 -9.80 -10.06 7.11
CA GLN A 7 -10.02 -10.62 8.46
C GLN A 7 -8.75 -10.61 9.32
N GLU A 8 -7.57 -10.59 8.69
CA GLU A 8 -6.27 -10.64 9.38
C GLU A 8 -5.87 -9.30 10.00
N VAL A 9 -6.66 -8.23 9.79
CA VAL A 9 -6.37 -6.94 10.41
C VAL A 9 -7.32 -6.68 11.57
N HIS A 10 -6.86 -5.84 12.50
CA HIS A 10 -7.63 -5.50 13.68
C HIS A 10 -8.90 -4.73 13.30
N LYS A 11 -9.99 -4.91 14.07
CA LYS A 11 -11.29 -4.29 13.78
C LYS A 11 -11.30 -2.75 13.84
N ASP A 12 -10.32 -2.13 14.48
CA ASP A 12 -10.17 -0.68 14.50
C ASP A 12 -9.47 -0.13 13.24
N SER A 13 -9.04 -1.02 12.36
CA SER A 13 -8.49 -0.64 11.06
C SER A 13 -9.57 -0.05 10.18
N TRP A 14 -9.17 0.78 9.23
CA TRP A 14 -10.13 1.36 8.28
C TRP A 14 -9.52 1.48 6.88
N ALA A 15 -10.41 1.51 5.90
CA ALA A 15 -10.05 1.74 4.52
C ALA A 15 -11.14 2.56 3.84
N LYS A 16 -10.78 3.32 2.82
CA LYS A 16 -11.70 4.19 2.11
C LYS A 16 -11.29 4.33 0.65
N ASP A 17 -12.30 4.32 -0.23
CA ASP A 17 -12.13 4.60 -1.64
C ASP A 17 -12.39 6.07 -1.94
N PHE A 18 -11.66 6.59 -2.92
CA PHE A 18 -11.83 7.96 -3.40
C PHE A 18 -12.10 7.91 -4.90
N THR A 19 -13.09 8.67 -5.37
CA THR A 19 -13.41 8.75 -6.80
C THR A 19 -12.98 10.10 -7.33
N PRO A 20 -11.83 10.19 -8.04
CA PRO A 20 -11.36 11.46 -8.59
C PRO A 20 -12.20 11.89 -9.79
N THR A 21 -12.30 13.19 -10.01
CA THR A 21 -12.90 13.74 -11.22
C THR A 21 -11.99 13.50 -12.44
N ILE A 22 -12.55 13.61 -13.64
CA ILE A 22 -11.76 13.49 -14.88
C ILE A 22 -10.67 14.57 -14.93
N ALA A 23 -11.00 15.79 -14.53
CA ALA A 23 -10.03 16.89 -14.51
C ALA A 23 -8.87 16.61 -13.56
N THR A 24 -9.15 16.08 -12.38
CA THR A 24 -8.12 15.69 -11.41
C THR A 24 -7.20 14.61 -11.98
N ARG A 25 -7.76 13.61 -12.65
CA ARG A 25 -6.98 12.53 -13.26
C ARG A 25 -6.00 13.03 -14.33
N ARG A 26 -6.36 14.08 -15.03
CA ARG A 26 -5.55 14.61 -16.14
C ARG A 26 -4.44 15.54 -15.69
N THR A 27 -4.64 16.29 -14.63
CA THR A 27 -3.78 17.41 -14.28
C THR A 27 -3.05 17.25 -12.96
N LEU A 28 -3.54 16.41 -12.05
CA LEU A 28 -3.02 16.32 -10.69
C LEU A 28 -2.81 14.88 -10.26
N LEU A 29 -1.93 14.71 -9.26
CA LEU A 29 -1.86 13.50 -8.46
C LEU A 29 -3.21 13.29 -7.78
N TYR A 30 -3.77 12.08 -7.85
CA TYR A 30 -5.06 11.81 -7.23
C TYR A 30 -5.01 10.55 -6.38
N LEU A 31 -5.81 10.55 -5.31
CA LEU A 31 -5.98 9.39 -4.43
C LEU A 31 -7.06 8.48 -4.99
N GLN A 32 -6.80 7.16 -4.94
CA GLN A 32 -7.76 6.14 -5.35
C GLN A 32 -8.43 5.51 -4.14
N CYS A 33 -7.64 5.11 -3.15
CA CYS A 33 -8.12 4.56 -1.88
C CYS A 33 -7.00 4.63 -0.85
N GLY A 34 -7.35 4.43 0.39
CA GLY A 34 -6.37 4.44 1.46
C GLY A 34 -6.95 3.87 2.74
N GLY A 35 -6.09 3.57 3.67
CA GLY A 35 -6.49 3.02 4.95
C GLY A 35 -5.35 2.95 5.95
N SER A 36 -5.72 2.53 7.15
CA SER A 36 -4.79 2.28 8.26
C SER A 36 -5.10 0.90 8.82
N PHE A 37 -4.13 0.00 8.75
CA PHE A 37 -4.29 -1.38 9.19
C PHE A 37 -3.40 -1.69 10.38
N SER A 38 -3.96 -2.43 11.34
CA SER A 38 -3.21 -3.10 12.40
C SER A 38 -3.24 -4.59 12.08
N ALA A 39 -2.19 -5.08 11.44
CA ALA A 39 -2.15 -6.41 10.87
C ALA A 39 -1.57 -7.42 11.86
N SER A 40 -2.22 -8.59 11.93
CA SER A 40 -1.74 -9.72 12.72
C SER A 40 -0.62 -10.48 12.00
N ALA A 41 -0.06 -11.49 12.66
CA ALA A 41 1.03 -12.30 12.12
C ALA A 41 0.69 -12.99 10.79
N SER A 42 -0.58 -13.29 10.55
CA SER A 42 -1.02 -14.02 9.35
C SER A 42 -1.32 -13.13 8.15
N TYR A 43 -1.25 -11.81 8.31
CA TYR A 43 -1.60 -10.89 7.23
C TYR A 43 -0.61 -10.97 6.08
N LYS A 44 -1.15 -11.14 4.86
CA LYS A 44 -0.36 -11.18 3.63
C LYS A 44 -1.22 -10.71 2.47
N THR A 45 -0.65 -9.90 1.60
CA THR A 45 -1.27 -9.49 0.35
C THR A 45 -0.33 -9.81 -0.80
N ARG A 46 -0.87 -10.47 -1.82
CA ARG A 46 -0.15 -10.78 -3.06
C ARG A 46 -0.90 -10.16 -4.22
N ARG A 47 -0.18 -9.44 -5.08
CA ARG A 47 -0.74 -8.89 -6.31
C ARG A 47 0.08 -9.36 -7.49
N THR A 48 -0.53 -10.15 -8.37
CA THR A 48 0.10 -10.66 -9.58
C THR A 48 -0.49 -10.05 -10.86
N VAL A 49 -1.73 -9.55 -10.78
CA VAL A 49 -2.38 -8.87 -11.90
C VAL A 49 -2.01 -7.39 -11.86
N PRO A 50 -1.51 -6.82 -12.98
CA PRO A 50 -1.15 -5.40 -13.00
C PRO A 50 -2.32 -4.49 -12.63
N LEU A 51 -2.03 -3.47 -11.86
CA LEU A 51 -2.98 -2.44 -11.45
C LEU A 51 -2.37 -1.07 -11.78
N ALA A 52 -3.13 -0.22 -12.49
CA ALA A 52 -2.67 1.13 -12.83
C ALA A 52 -2.75 2.04 -11.61
N SER A 53 -1.82 1.86 -10.68
CA SER A 53 -1.80 2.55 -9.41
C SER A 53 -0.40 2.50 -8.83
N PHE A 54 -0.09 3.46 -7.98
CA PHE A 54 1.06 3.41 -7.08
C PHE A 54 0.55 3.18 -5.67
N LEU A 55 1.29 2.39 -4.90
CA LEU A 55 0.97 2.10 -3.51
C LEU A 55 2.06 2.68 -2.62
N CYS A 56 1.65 3.53 -1.68
CA CYS A 56 2.53 4.02 -0.64
C CYS A 56 2.22 3.26 0.65
N LEU A 57 3.23 2.66 1.25
CA LEU A 57 3.16 1.98 2.54
C LEU A 57 3.99 2.76 3.55
N GLN A 58 3.37 3.16 4.65
CA GLN A 58 4.04 3.86 5.75
C GLN A 58 3.87 3.05 7.03
N THR A 59 4.95 2.50 7.55
CA THR A 59 4.91 1.74 8.80
C THR A 59 4.94 2.70 9.99
N THR A 60 3.99 2.51 10.91
CA THR A 60 3.92 3.31 12.14
C THR A 60 4.38 2.52 13.35
N ASP A 61 4.20 1.19 13.35
CA ASP A 61 4.64 0.33 14.45
C ASP A 61 4.83 -1.10 13.92
N GLY A 62 5.63 -1.90 14.62
CA GLY A 62 5.96 -3.24 14.17
C GLY A 62 6.79 -3.23 12.90
N ALA A 63 6.59 -4.22 12.04
CA ALA A 63 7.33 -4.30 10.77
C ALA A 63 6.58 -5.14 9.74
N GLY A 64 6.78 -4.80 8.47
CA GLY A 64 6.32 -5.56 7.33
C GLY A 64 7.46 -5.95 6.42
N VAL A 65 7.22 -6.94 5.56
CA VAL A 65 8.18 -7.37 4.54
C VAL A 65 7.53 -7.25 3.17
N VAL A 66 8.22 -6.62 2.25
CA VAL A 66 7.76 -6.42 0.87
C VAL A 66 8.72 -7.14 -0.07
N HIS A 67 8.16 -7.96 -0.99
CA HIS A 67 8.90 -8.52 -2.11
C HIS A 67 8.48 -7.78 -3.38
N TYR A 68 9.43 -7.15 -4.03
CA TYR A 68 9.16 -6.29 -5.16
C TYR A 68 10.36 -6.25 -6.11
N GLN A 69 10.13 -6.57 -7.38
CA GLN A 69 11.17 -6.56 -8.43
C GLN A 69 12.43 -7.34 -8.04
N GLY A 70 12.25 -8.53 -7.49
CA GLY A 70 13.37 -9.42 -7.15
C GLY A 70 14.09 -9.07 -5.84
N ASN A 71 13.63 -8.06 -5.11
CA ASN A 71 14.24 -7.64 -3.85
C ASN A 71 13.27 -7.79 -2.69
N GLU A 72 13.82 -7.98 -1.50
CA GLU A 72 13.06 -8.02 -0.27
C GLU A 72 13.39 -6.77 0.56
N TYR A 73 12.35 -6.11 1.03
CA TYR A 73 12.47 -4.91 1.85
C TYR A 73 11.78 -5.13 3.19
N THR A 74 12.46 -4.81 4.28
CA THR A 74 11.84 -4.82 5.62
C THR A 74 11.46 -3.39 5.98
N LEU A 75 10.17 -3.19 6.21
CA LEU A 75 9.62 -1.87 6.52
C LEU A 75 9.39 -1.77 8.03
N THR A 76 10.39 -1.24 8.73
CA THR A 76 10.31 -0.98 10.17
C THR A 76 9.57 0.33 10.45
N ALA A 77 9.33 0.63 11.74
CA ALA A 77 8.62 1.86 12.12
C ALA A 77 9.30 3.09 11.50
N HIS A 78 8.49 4.03 11.06
CA HIS A 78 8.89 5.31 10.43
C HIS A 78 9.53 5.15 9.05
N THR A 79 9.35 4.01 8.38
CA THR A 79 9.76 3.83 6.98
C THR A 79 8.57 4.04 6.05
N LEU A 80 8.89 4.42 4.82
CA LEU A 80 7.91 4.65 3.77
C LEU A 80 8.43 4.02 2.49
N MET A 81 7.55 3.33 1.75
CA MET A 81 7.89 2.71 0.47
C MET A 81 6.80 2.99 -0.55
N VAL A 82 7.21 3.31 -1.77
CA VAL A 82 6.31 3.49 -2.90
C VAL A 82 6.52 2.35 -3.90
N ILE A 83 5.43 1.69 -4.27
CA ILE A 83 5.42 0.55 -5.18
C ILE A 83 4.61 0.91 -6.42
N ASP A 84 5.16 0.61 -7.59
CA ASP A 84 4.40 0.66 -8.85
C ASP A 84 3.63 -0.65 -8.98
N CYS A 85 2.32 -0.58 -8.86
CA CYS A 85 1.45 -1.77 -8.84
C CYS A 85 1.29 -2.43 -10.21
N ARG A 86 1.88 -1.89 -11.26
CA ARG A 86 1.95 -2.58 -12.55
C ARG A 86 2.85 -3.80 -12.49
N PHE A 87 3.76 -3.87 -11.52
CA PHE A 87 4.66 -4.99 -11.30
C PHE A 87 4.17 -5.88 -10.16
N PRO A 88 4.38 -7.22 -10.25
CA PRO A 88 3.99 -8.12 -9.18
C PRO A 88 4.69 -7.78 -7.88
N HIS A 89 3.97 -7.91 -6.77
CA HIS A 89 4.53 -7.67 -5.44
C HIS A 89 3.74 -8.41 -4.37
N THR A 90 4.41 -8.65 -3.26
CA THR A 90 3.77 -9.15 -2.03
C THR A 90 4.19 -8.29 -0.87
N TYR A 91 3.29 -8.13 0.10
CA TYR A 91 3.65 -7.53 1.38
C TYR A 91 2.92 -8.27 2.50
N GLN A 92 3.60 -8.43 3.61
CA GLN A 92 3.13 -9.25 4.73
C GLN A 92 3.71 -8.75 6.03
N THR A 93 3.09 -9.16 7.14
CA THR A 93 3.63 -8.90 8.47
C THR A 93 4.98 -9.62 8.62
N ALA A 94 5.98 -8.93 9.16
CA ALA A 94 7.29 -9.50 9.42
C ALA A 94 7.24 -10.54 10.56
N PRO A 95 8.33 -11.32 10.77
CA PRO A 95 8.36 -12.33 11.83
C PRO A 95 8.10 -11.83 13.25
N CYS A 96 8.19 -10.52 13.50
CA CYS A 96 7.81 -9.94 14.79
C CYS A 96 6.34 -10.16 15.14
N GLY A 97 5.49 -10.51 14.15
CA GLY A 97 4.11 -10.89 14.36
C GLY A 97 3.10 -9.76 14.39
N PHE A 98 3.53 -8.53 14.15
CA PHE A 98 2.68 -7.35 14.22
C PHE A 98 3.17 -6.29 13.24
N TRP A 99 2.21 -5.65 12.53
CA TRP A 99 2.53 -4.57 11.58
C TRP A 99 1.40 -3.57 11.54
N LYS A 100 1.65 -2.38 12.01
CA LYS A 100 0.71 -1.27 11.92
C LYS A 100 1.20 -0.31 10.86
N PHE A 101 0.36 -0.05 9.84
CA PHE A 101 0.77 0.74 8.69
C PHE A 101 -0.39 1.48 8.07
N ASN A 102 -0.07 2.59 7.44
CA ASN A 102 -0.98 3.33 6.58
C ASN A 102 -0.66 2.97 5.14
N TRP A 103 -1.70 2.88 4.30
CA TRP A 103 -1.52 2.60 2.89
C TRP A 103 -2.40 3.52 2.06
N ILE A 104 -1.86 3.96 0.91
CA ILE A 104 -2.56 4.86 -0.01
C ILE A 104 -2.27 4.39 -1.43
N HIS A 105 -3.33 4.17 -2.21
CA HIS A 105 -3.22 4.01 -3.65
C HIS A 105 -3.45 5.36 -4.32
N PHE A 106 -2.56 5.71 -5.22
CA PHE A 106 -2.64 6.97 -5.95
C PHE A 106 -2.18 6.80 -7.40
N GLY A 107 -2.53 7.75 -8.25
CA GLY A 107 -2.15 7.74 -9.65
C GLY A 107 -1.82 9.14 -10.15
N GLY A 108 -1.49 9.25 -11.43
CA GLY A 108 -1.15 10.51 -12.06
C GLY A 108 0.25 10.47 -12.65
N ASN A 109 0.50 11.33 -13.65
CA ASN A 109 1.76 11.33 -14.39
C ASN A 109 2.96 11.67 -13.51
N ALA A 110 2.77 12.51 -12.50
CA ALA A 110 3.85 12.95 -11.63
C ALA A 110 4.40 11.81 -10.75
N CYS A 111 3.64 10.72 -10.55
CA CYS A 111 4.03 9.63 -9.68
C CYS A 111 5.07 8.71 -10.30
N GLU A 112 5.11 8.61 -11.62
CA GLU A 112 6.00 7.69 -12.32
C GLU A 112 7.47 7.98 -12.04
N GLY A 113 7.84 9.23 -11.88
CA GLY A 113 9.21 9.62 -11.59
C GLY A 113 9.73 9.19 -10.21
N TYR A 114 8.85 8.86 -9.29
CA TYR A 114 9.26 8.43 -7.94
C TYR A 114 9.64 6.97 -7.86
N THR A 115 9.12 6.13 -8.75
CA THR A 115 9.35 4.69 -8.71
C THR A 115 10.43 4.22 -9.68
N GLU A 116 10.86 5.06 -10.60
CA GLU A 116 11.87 4.74 -11.62
C GLU A 116 13.31 4.94 -11.15
N ARG A 117 13.53 5.25 -9.93
CA ARG A 117 14.86 5.57 -9.40
C ARG A 117 15.59 4.36 -8.88
#